data_4e2a2f91bd1299b2fbfb60222b0deb9b
#
_entry.id   4e2a2f91bd1299b2fbfb60222b0deb9b
#
_cell.length_a   1.000
_cell.length_b   1.000
_cell.length_c   1.000
_cell.angle_alpha   90.00
_cell.angle_beta   90.00
_cell.angle_gamma   90.00
#
_symmetry.space_group_name_H-M   'P 1'
#
loop_
_entity.id
_entity.type
_entity.pdbx_description
1 polymer ?
#
loop_
_entity_poly.entity_id
_entity_poly.type
_entity_poly.pdbx_seq_one_letter_code
_entity_poly.pdbx_strand_id
1 'polypeptide(L)'
;QKAALWRGVVAARPQLALAKEDLAEVKTQLATLKAPEFLKLMQIDLDLINEKLDVFIKAVDEANFYAQVLPSTMGYPRPSRWLIILQNKHELRPTGGFIGSYGVMEVSNGEISKLNTSDSYHLDMPVKDKFKVTPPAPLAKYLKVPNWYFRDSNWSPDWPTAAQKVAWFYKEENKLLPRPASPDQFDFVVAIVPDLIIDLLEITGPIKIDQRIYTKDNFLELLQSTTEKDYGSLGLSSWNRKEDIGRITKLMYERLITNLDSKRPEITNILKNNLDRKNVLVYANDKELANYLQASNWDGAVRQTNDDYLLVVDANLAALKTDAVINRNISYQVEETSQGLMARVVVNYANTGTYTWKTGKYQSYTRVFVPKGSKLIKAAGFFGSEKDLTVGEELGKTYFGAWLEIEPGKIGHLSFDYLLPDNIWQLVRAGNYQLTIQKQPGSNINDLRVRLNFAKAIKSFSPQSLHANLLGKEITWKDDLDFDKNFSLSFY
;
A
#
# COMPACT_ATOMS: atom_id res chain seq x y z
N GLN A 1 -2.09 35.73 -7.15
CA GLN A 1 -0.82 35.16 -7.66
C GLN A 1 -0.87 33.63 -7.74
N LYS A 2 -1.28 32.88 -6.69
CA LYS A 2 -1.32 31.40 -6.68
C LYS A 2 -2.23 30.81 -7.74
N ALA A 3 -3.45 31.34 -7.95
CA ALA A 3 -4.36 30.88 -8.99
C ALA A 3 -3.80 31.09 -10.43
N ALA A 4 -3.02 32.15 -10.66
CA ALA A 4 -2.34 32.38 -11.93
C ALA A 4 -1.22 31.35 -12.17
N LEU A 5 -0.49 30.95 -11.12
CA LEU A 5 0.50 29.88 -11.19
C LEU A 5 -0.16 28.56 -11.62
N TRP A 6 -1.24 28.14 -10.96
CA TRP A 6 -1.94 26.90 -11.27
C TRP A 6 -2.52 26.91 -12.68
N ARG A 7 -3.03 28.04 -13.14
CA ARG A 7 -3.49 28.19 -14.53
C ARG A 7 -2.35 27.96 -15.51
N GLY A 8 -1.16 28.53 -15.27
CA GLY A 8 0.03 28.33 -16.07
C GLY A 8 0.47 26.86 -16.12
N VAL A 9 0.46 26.19 -14.95
CA VAL A 9 0.80 24.76 -14.85
C VAL A 9 -0.16 23.88 -15.66
N VAL A 10 -1.48 24.12 -15.58
CA VAL A 10 -2.48 23.39 -16.38
C VAL A 10 -2.31 23.65 -17.87
N ALA A 11 -2.03 24.90 -18.28
CA ALA A 11 -1.80 25.25 -19.67
C ALA A 11 -0.53 24.63 -20.27
N ALA A 12 0.45 24.25 -19.43
CA ALA A 12 1.70 23.61 -19.89
C ALA A 12 1.56 22.09 -20.13
N ARG A 13 0.48 21.43 -19.68
CA ARG A 13 0.28 19.97 -19.81
C ARG A 13 0.43 19.43 -21.25
N PRO A 14 -0.23 20.01 -22.28
CA PRO A 14 -0.09 19.50 -23.63
C PRO A 14 1.35 19.58 -24.16
N GLN A 15 2.07 20.66 -23.85
CA GLN A 15 3.46 20.84 -24.27
C GLN A 15 4.40 19.84 -23.57
N LEU A 16 4.16 19.57 -22.29
CA LEU A 16 4.93 18.56 -21.54
C LEU A 16 4.67 17.14 -22.07
N ALA A 17 3.44 16.83 -22.44
CA ALA A 17 3.11 15.54 -23.04
C ALA A 17 3.80 15.36 -24.40
N LEU A 18 3.76 16.37 -25.28
CA LEU A 18 4.46 16.36 -26.57
C LEU A 18 5.98 16.23 -26.38
N ALA A 19 6.57 17.01 -25.45
CA ALA A 19 8.00 16.92 -25.19
C ALA A 19 8.42 15.52 -24.72
N LYS A 20 7.57 14.83 -23.93
CA LYS A 20 7.82 13.45 -23.51
C LYS A 20 7.81 12.48 -24.69
N GLU A 21 6.84 12.60 -25.60
CA GLU A 21 6.74 11.78 -26.82
C GLU A 21 7.94 12.00 -27.74
N ASP A 22 8.30 13.26 -28.01
CA ASP A 22 9.43 13.64 -28.85
C ASP A 22 10.76 13.10 -28.29
N LEU A 23 10.98 13.22 -26.96
CA LEU A 23 12.19 12.70 -26.32
C LEU A 23 12.27 11.17 -26.36
N ALA A 24 11.13 10.47 -26.23
CA ALA A 24 11.08 9.01 -26.34
C ALA A 24 11.41 8.56 -27.78
N GLU A 25 10.93 9.30 -28.77
CA GLU A 25 11.26 9.04 -30.18
C GLU A 25 12.74 9.28 -30.45
N VAL A 26 13.31 10.41 -30.00
CA VAL A 26 14.74 10.71 -30.12
C VAL A 26 15.59 9.60 -29.48
N LYS A 27 15.21 9.12 -28.30
CA LYS A 27 15.92 8.01 -27.62
C LYS A 27 15.88 6.72 -28.45
N THR A 28 14.72 6.43 -29.05
CA THR A 28 14.55 5.25 -29.90
C THR A 28 15.41 5.36 -31.16
N GLN A 29 15.42 6.52 -31.81
CA GLN A 29 16.23 6.78 -32.99
C GLN A 29 17.73 6.70 -32.69
N LEU A 30 18.18 7.29 -31.57
CA LEU A 30 19.59 7.18 -31.13
C LEU A 30 20.01 5.74 -30.88
N ALA A 31 19.14 4.90 -30.28
CA ALA A 31 19.44 3.48 -30.05
C ALA A 31 19.59 2.67 -31.34
N THR A 32 19.01 3.12 -32.46
CA THR A 32 19.13 2.49 -33.78
C THR A 32 20.37 2.95 -34.56
N LEU A 33 20.98 4.05 -34.15
CA LEU A 33 22.24 4.52 -34.75
C LEU A 33 23.36 3.56 -34.37
N LYS A 34 23.69 2.62 -35.28
CA LYS A 34 24.95 1.89 -35.23
C LYS A 34 26.04 2.94 -35.34
N ALA A 35 26.88 3.12 -34.30
CA ALA A 35 27.96 4.10 -34.28
C ALA A 35 28.85 3.95 -35.53
N PRO A 36 28.68 4.73 -36.60
CA PRO A 36 29.57 4.68 -37.73
C PRO A 36 30.89 5.30 -37.29
N GLU A 37 32.01 4.79 -37.82
CA GLU A 37 33.33 5.39 -37.62
C GLU A 37 33.36 6.91 -37.89
N PHE A 38 32.48 7.39 -38.71
CA PHE A 38 32.17 8.78 -39.00
C PHE A 38 31.83 9.64 -37.77
N LEU A 39 31.04 9.14 -36.82
CA LEU A 39 30.71 9.89 -35.59
C LEU A 39 31.92 10.00 -34.64
N LYS A 40 32.80 8.98 -34.63
CA LYS A 40 34.08 9.04 -33.91
C LYS A 40 35.02 10.07 -34.51
N LEU A 41 35.03 10.19 -35.84
CA LEU A 41 35.79 11.23 -36.57
C LEU A 41 35.31 12.64 -36.22
N MET A 42 34.03 12.83 -35.94
CA MET A 42 33.42 14.11 -35.54
C MET A 42 33.52 14.39 -34.04
N GLN A 43 34.17 13.53 -33.26
CA GLN A 43 34.26 13.62 -31.80
C GLN A 43 32.90 13.71 -31.10
N ILE A 44 31.85 13.11 -31.68
CA ILE A 44 30.52 13.06 -31.11
C ILE A 44 30.49 11.89 -30.11
N ASP A 45 30.36 12.22 -28.84
CA ASP A 45 30.17 11.25 -27.75
C ASP A 45 28.70 10.88 -27.58
N LEU A 46 28.31 9.73 -28.16
CA LEU A 46 26.95 9.22 -28.07
C LEU A 46 26.56 8.81 -26.66
N ASP A 47 27.53 8.38 -25.84
CA ASP A 47 27.25 7.99 -24.47
C ASP A 47 26.92 9.23 -23.62
N LEU A 48 27.65 10.31 -23.81
CA LEU A 48 27.35 11.60 -23.16
C LEU A 48 26.00 12.17 -23.60
N ILE A 49 25.64 12.02 -24.89
CA ILE A 49 24.32 12.45 -25.41
C ILE A 49 23.22 11.63 -24.77
N ASN A 50 23.37 10.31 -24.70
CA ASN A 50 22.39 9.42 -24.03
C ASN A 50 22.23 9.76 -22.56
N GLU A 51 23.32 9.98 -21.83
CA GLU A 51 23.28 10.39 -20.42
C GLU A 51 22.51 11.69 -20.22
N LYS A 52 22.81 12.72 -21.02
CA LYS A 52 22.10 14.00 -20.96
C LYS A 52 20.63 13.87 -21.36
N LEU A 53 20.31 13.04 -22.36
CA LEU A 53 18.96 12.77 -22.79
C LEU A 53 18.16 12.09 -21.65
N ASP A 54 18.75 11.14 -20.93
CA ASP A 54 18.11 10.50 -19.78
C ASP A 54 17.81 11.48 -18.64
N VAL A 55 18.70 12.42 -18.39
CA VAL A 55 18.46 13.51 -17.43
C VAL A 55 17.30 14.39 -17.89
N PHE A 56 17.24 14.73 -19.16
CA PHE A 56 16.16 15.54 -19.74
C PHE A 56 14.80 14.80 -19.69
N ILE A 57 14.76 13.54 -20.09
CA ILE A 57 13.57 12.70 -20.01
C ILE A 57 13.03 12.67 -18.57
N LYS A 58 13.93 12.44 -17.60
CA LYS A 58 13.56 12.43 -16.19
C LYS A 58 12.97 13.78 -15.74
N ALA A 59 13.58 14.89 -16.14
CA ALA A 59 13.08 16.23 -15.79
C ALA A 59 11.70 16.52 -16.39
N VAL A 60 11.46 16.11 -17.65
CA VAL A 60 10.15 16.27 -18.32
C VAL A 60 9.11 15.36 -17.68
N ASP A 61 9.47 14.12 -17.31
CA ASP A 61 8.57 13.21 -16.61
C ASP A 61 8.17 13.75 -15.24
N GLU A 62 9.11 14.32 -14.47
CA GLU A 62 8.83 14.96 -13.18
C GLU A 62 7.94 16.21 -13.38
N ALA A 63 8.25 17.06 -14.35
CA ALA A 63 7.44 18.25 -14.65
C ALA A 63 6.00 17.87 -15.06
N ASN A 64 5.86 16.83 -15.91
CA ASN A 64 4.56 16.32 -16.30
C ASN A 64 3.78 15.74 -15.10
N PHE A 65 4.45 14.99 -14.24
CA PHE A 65 3.86 14.52 -12.97
C PHE A 65 3.29 15.69 -12.16
N TYR A 66 4.11 16.68 -11.86
CA TYR A 66 3.66 17.83 -11.07
C TYR A 66 2.53 18.59 -11.75
N ALA A 67 2.58 18.74 -13.08
CA ALA A 67 1.53 19.41 -13.83
C ALA A 67 0.19 18.64 -13.79
N GLN A 68 0.23 17.32 -13.75
CA GLN A 68 -0.98 16.49 -13.67
C GLN A 68 -1.58 16.47 -12.26
N VAL A 69 -0.74 16.30 -11.23
CA VAL A 69 -1.19 16.03 -9.87
C VAL A 69 -1.47 17.31 -9.08
N LEU A 70 -0.56 18.29 -9.12
CA LEU A 70 -0.62 19.42 -8.19
C LEU A 70 -1.86 20.31 -8.35
N PRO A 71 -2.36 20.69 -9.51
CA PRO A 71 -3.49 21.61 -9.59
C PRO A 71 -4.72 21.08 -8.86
N SER A 72 -5.12 19.84 -9.13
CA SER A 72 -6.30 19.22 -8.50
C SER A 72 -6.10 18.95 -7.01
N THR A 73 -4.91 18.47 -6.61
CA THR A 73 -4.59 18.24 -5.19
C THR A 73 -4.51 19.56 -4.41
N MET A 74 -4.04 20.64 -5.04
CA MET A 74 -3.95 21.96 -4.46
C MET A 74 -5.23 22.80 -4.55
N GLY A 75 -6.33 22.17 -4.98
CA GLY A 75 -7.65 22.82 -5.00
C GLY A 75 -7.80 23.86 -6.10
N TYR A 76 -7.31 23.60 -7.30
CA TYR A 76 -7.52 24.43 -8.50
C TYR A 76 -8.14 23.57 -9.63
N PRO A 77 -9.17 24.06 -10.35
CA PRO A 77 -9.81 25.38 -10.26
C PRO A 77 -10.87 25.54 -9.15
N ARG A 78 -11.19 24.47 -8.42
CA ARG A 78 -12.13 24.42 -7.31
C ARG A 78 -11.48 23.80 -6.07
N PRO A 79 -11.96 24.14 -4.86
CA PRO A 79 -11.43 23.50 -3.65
C PRO A 79 -11.46 21.98 -3.74
N SER A 80 -10.38 21.34 -3.34
CA SER A 80 -10.28 19.88 -3.23
C SER A 80 -10.60 19.42 -1.80
N ARG A 81 -11.33 18.31 -1.69
CA ARG A 81 -11.82 17.75 -0.45
C ARG A 81 -11.23 16.38 -0.21
N TRP A 82 -10.66 16.19 0.95
CA TRP A 82 -9.87 15.03 1.31
C TRP A 82 -10.44 14.32 2.51
N LEU A 83 -10.65 13.02 2.41
CA LEU A 83 -10.84 12.14 3.56
C LEU A 83 -9.54 11.38 3.81
N ILE A 84 -8.89 11.69 4.93
CA ILE A 84 -7.61 11.11 5.32
C ILE A 84 -7.88 10.03 6.35
N ILE A 85 -7.42 8.82 6.11
CA ILE A 85 -7.60 7.65 6.98
C ILE A 85 -6.26 7.36 7.66
N LEU A 86 -6.23 7.53 8.98
CA LEU A 86 -5.05 7.26 9.79
C LEU A 86 -5.15 5.83 10.34
N GLN A 87 -4.32 4.94 9.81
CA GLN A 87 -4.35 3.51 10.07
C GLN A 87 -3.30 3.11 11.12
N ASN A 88 -3.68 2.22 12.03
CA ASN A 88 -2.76 1.62 12.99
C ASN A 88 -2.24 0.27 12.45
N LYS A 89 -1.00 0.24 11.93
CA LYS A 89 -0.40 -0.98 11.38
C LYS A 89 -0.10 -2.07 12.42
N HIS A 90 -0.04 -1.72 13.71
CA HIS A 90 0.10 -2.70 14.80
C HIS A 90 -1.20 -3.48 15.05
N GLU A 91 -2.29 -3.08 14.43
CA GLU A 91 -3.55 -3.81 14.31
C GLU A 91 -3.87 -3.92 12.82
N LEU A 92 -3.16 -4.82 12.13
CA LEU A 92 -3.13 -4.90 10.67
C LEU A 92 -4.54 -5.16 10.10
N ARG A 93 -4.88 -4.46 9.03
CA ARG A 93 -6.07 -4.65 8.19
C ARG A 93 -5.65 -4.71 6.73
N PRO A 94 -6.49 -5.17 5.82
CA PRO A 94 -6.10 -5.39 4.43
C PRO A 94 -5.43 -4.20 3.74
N THR A 95 -5.79 -2.97 4.09
CA THR A 95 -5.23 -1.75 3.48
C THR A 95 -4.14 -1.08 4.33
N GLY A 96 -3.63 -1.73 5.38
CA GLY A 96 -2.49 -1.22 6.15
C GLY A 96 -2.70 -1.12 7.65
N GLY A 97 -3.94 -1.10 8.15
CA GLY A 97 -4.20 -1.12 9.58
C GLY A 97 -5.62 -0.73 9.97
N PHE A 98 -5.92 -0.87 11.24
CA PHE A 98 -7.19 -0.46 11.82
C PHE A 98 -7.42 1.05 11.65
N ILE A 99 -8.62 1.46 11.21
CA ILE A 99 -8.98 2.88 11.09
C ILE A 99 -9.24 3.45 12.49
N GLY A 100 -8.17 3.91 13.12
CA GLY A 100 -8.26 4.48 14.47
C GLY A 100 -8.75 5.92 14.49
N SER A 101 -8.39 6.69 13.48
CA SER A 101 -8.76 8.10 13.33
C SER A 101 -8.89 8.47 11.86
N TYR A 102 -9.57 9.57 11.61
CA TYR A 102 -9.69 10.13 10.26
C TYR A 102 -9.52 11.66 10.30
N GLY A 103 -9.19 12.23 9.16
CA GLY A 103 -9.12 13.68 8.94
C GLY A 103 -10.01 14.09 7.78
N VAL A 104 -10.62 15.26 7.90
CA VAL A 104 -11.31 15.96 6.82
C VAL A 104 -10.56 17.22 6.52
N MET A 105 -10.05 17.33 5.29
CA MET A 105 -9.25 18.47 4.86
C MET A 105 -9.86 19.08 3.60
N GLU A 106 -9.80 20.40 3.52
CA GLU A 106 -10.17 21.17 2.33
C GLU A 106 -9.02 22.07 1.94
N VAL A 107 -8.61 22.00 0.68
CA VAL A 107 -7.52 22.79 0.11
C VAL A 107 -8.07 23.68 -0.99
N SER A 108 -7.70 24.95 -1.01
CA SER A 108 -8.09 25.92 -2.03
C SER A 108 -6.87 26.74 -2.48
N ASN A 109 -6.54 26.67 -3.75
CA ASN A 109 -5.41 27.37 -4.36
C ASN A 109 -4.07 27.19 -3.60
N GLY A 110 -3.84 25.98 -3.09
CA GLY A 110 -2.62 25.64 -2.35
C GLY A 110 -2.62 26.03 -0.88
N GLU A 111 -3.77 26.37 -0.32
CA GLU A 111 -3.94 26.68 1.10
C GLU A 111 -4.94 25.72 1.74
N ILE A 112 -4.59 25.15 2.89
CA ILE A 112 -5.55 24.39 3.68
C ILE A 112 -6.52 25.37 4.34
N SER A 113 -7.76 25.35 3.87
CA SER A 113 -8.84 26.15 4.43
C SER A 113 -9.52 25.47 5.62
N LYS A 114 -9.44 24.14 5.69
CA LYS A 114 -10.00 23.32 6.76
C LYS A 114 -9.16 22.07 6.98
N LEU A 115 -8.89 21.76 8.25
CA LEU A 115 -8.26 20.50 8.67
C LEU A 115 -8.80 20.11 10.04
N ASN A 116 -9.64 19.10 10.07
CA ASN A 116 -10.20 18.53 11.29
C ASN A 116 -9.86 17.05 11.36
N THR A 117 -9.42 16.58 12.51
CA THR A 117 -9.21 15.15 12.78
C THR A 117 -10.19 14.67 13.86
N SER A 118 -10.56 13.41 13.80
CA SER A 118 -11.48 12.81 14.76
C SER A 118 -11.16 11.33 14.99
N ASP A 119 -11.55 10.82 16.15
CA ASP A 119 -11.59 9.38 16.41
C ASP A 119 -12.70 8.73 15.59
N SER A 120 -12.45 7.56 14.99
CA SER A 120 -13.47 6.78 14.26
C SER A 120 -14.69 6.46 15.12
N TYR A 121 -14.48 6.27 16.42
CA TYR A 121 -15.60 6.04 17.37
C TYR A 121 -16.55 7.23 17.52
N HIS A 122 -16.11 8.46 17.21
CA HIS A 122 -16.98 9.63 17.21
C HIS A 122 -18.02 9.60 16.08
N LEU A 123 -17.69 8.86 15.01
CA LEU A 123 -18.61 8.61 13.91
C LEU A 123 -19.52 7.41 14.21
N ASP A 124 -18.92 6.27 14.60
CA ASP A 124 -19.61 4.98 14.76
C ASP A 124 -20.57 4.93 15.97
N MET A 125 -20.12 5.41 17.13
CA MET A 125 -20.87 5.20 18.40
C MET A 125 -22.20 5.94 18.47
N PRO A 126 -22.33 7.20 18.03
CA PRO A 126 -23.61 7.91 18.05
C PRO A 126 -24.68 7.27 17.16
N VAL A 127 -24.28 6.46 16.17
CA VAL A 127 -25.21 5.88 15.19
C VAL A 127 -25.41 4.36 15.35
N LYS A 128 -24.76 3.73 16.32
CA LYS A 128 -24.73 2.27 16.53
C LYS A 128 -26.12 1.58 16.55
N ASP A 129 -27.14 2.27 17.04
CA ASP A 129 -28.49 1.74 17.14
C ASP A 129 -29.36 2.01 15.90
N LYS A 130 -28.95 2.98 15.08
CA LYS A 130 -29.70 3.44 13.89
C LYS A 130 -29.11 2.90 12.58
N PHE A 131 -27.79 2.72 12.53
CA PHE A 131 -27.06 2.30 11.34
C PHE A 131 -26.83 0.78 11.36
N LYS A 132 -27.40 0.07 10.39
CA LYS A 132 -27.39 -1.40 10.33
C LYS A 132 -26.87 -1.86 8.97
N VAL A 133 -25.61 -2.31 8.95
CA VAL A 133 -24.95 -2.87 7.75
C VAL A 133 -24.36 -4.23 8.13
N THR A 134 -24.68 -5.26 7.35
CA THR A 134 -24.15 -6.61 7.56
C THR A 134 -22.64 -6.61 7.29
N PRO A 135 -21.81 -7.02 8.26
CA PRO A 135 -20.37 -7.11 8.05
C PRO A 135 -20.01 -8.33 7.17
N PRO A 136 -18.83 -8.31 6.50
CA PRO A 136 -18.26 -9.51 5.93
C PRO A 136 -18.18 -10.66 6.94
N ALA A 137 -18.43 -11.89 6.49
CA ALA A 137 -18.54 -13.06 7.36
C ALA A 137 -17.36 -13.23 8.34
N PRO A 138 -16.07 -13.03 7.93
CA PRO A 138 -14.96 -13.10 8.89
C PRO A 138 -15.01 -12.03 9.96
N LEU A 139 -15.40 -10.79 9.64
CA LEU A 139 -15.57 -9.73 10.63
C LEU A 139 -16.67 -10.08 11.65
N ALA A 140 -17.83 -10.54 11.16
CA ALA A 140 -18.93 -10.98 12.02
C ALA A 140 -18.50 -12.12 12.95
N LYS A 141 -17.79 -13.13 12.40
CA LYS A 141 -17.39 -14.35 13.12
C LYS A 141 -16.33 -14.06 14.18
N TYR A 142 -15.25 -13.37 13.81
CA TYR A 142 -14.05 -13.28 14.65
C TYR A 142 -14.01 -12.02 15.52
N LEU A 143 -14.57 -10.89 15.08
CA LEU A 143 -14.80 -9.73 15.94
C LEU A 143 -16.08 -9.84 16.78
N LYS A 144 -16.96 -10.81 16.45
CA LYS A 144 -18.27 -11.00 17.11
C LYS A 144 -19.14 -9.73 17.08
N VAL A 145 -19.11 -9.02 15.96
CA VAL A 145 -19.86 -7.77 15.78
C VAL A 145 -21.10 -8.00 14.90
N PRO A 146 -22.28 -7.51 15.31
CA PRO A 146 -23.51 -7.68 14.53
C PRO A 146 -23.62 -6.70 13.36
N ASN A 147 -22.89 -5.59 13.40
CA ASN A 147 -22.95 -4.52 12.40
C ASN A 147 -21.56 -4.10 11.94
N TRP A 148 -21.49 -3.66 10.69
CA TRP A 148 -20.29 -3.11 10.07
C TRP A 148 -20.29 -1.58 10.17
N TYR A 149 -19.17 -0.99 10.55
CA TYR A 149 -19.02 0.44 10.77
C TYR A 149 -17.81 0.99 10.05
N PHE A 150 -17.69 2.32 10.02
CA PHE A 150 -16.61 3.05 9.39
C PHE A 150 -15.21 2.53 9.79
N ARG A 151 -14.98 2.27 11.08
CA ARG A 151 -13.66 1.83 11.58
C ARG A 151 -13.13 0.53 10.98
N ASP A 152 -13.99 -0.34 10.44
CA ASP A 152 -13.65 -1.62 9.82
C ASP A 152 -13.98 -1.65 8.31
N SER A 153 -14.26 -0.48 7.70
CA SER A 153 -14.72 -0.38 6.31
C SER A 153 -13.65 -0.71 5.27
N ASN A 154 -12.38 -0.76 5.66
CA ASN A 154 -11.23 -1.08 4.82
C ASN A 154 -10.95 -2.60 4.73
N TRP A 155 -12.00 -3.38 4.52
CA TRP A 155 -11.94 -4.85 4.42
C TRP A 155 -11.41 -5.37 3.08
N SER A 156 -11.69 -4.69 1.97
CA SER A 156 -11.11 -5.06 0.67
C SER A 156 -9.61 -4.76 0.65
N PRO A 157 -8.74 -5.67 0.14
CA PRO A 157 -7.32 -5.35 -0.05
C PRO A 157 -7.07 -4.41 -1.24
N ASP A 158 -8.08 -4.21 -2.09
CA ASP A 158 -8.08 -3.27 -3.20
C ASP A 158 -8.43 -1.88 -2.68
N TRP A 159 -7.45 -0.99 -2.64
CA TRP A 159 -7.69 0.34 -2.06
C TRP A 159 -8.76 1.16 -2.78
N PRO A 160 -8.86 1.18 -4.12
CA PRO A 160 -9.97 1.88 -4.77
C PRO A 160 -11.34 1.41 -4.29
N THR A 161 -11.55 0.11 -4.15
CA THR A 161 -12.78 -0.47 -3.60
C THR A 161 -12.97 -0.11 -2.12
N ALA A 162 -11.90 -0.22 -1.32
CA ALA A 162 -11.93 0.11 0.10
C ALA A 162 -12.20 1.61 0.32
N ALA A 163 -11.56 2.49 -0.45
CA ALA A 163 -11.70 3.95 -0.35
C ALA A 163 -13.14 4.41 -0.63
N GLN A 164 -13.77 3.83 -1.66
CA GLN A 164 -15.19 4.09 -1.94
C GLN A 164 -16.09 3.62 -0.79
N LYS A 165 -15.79 2.46 -0.21
CA LYS A 165 -16.54 1.93 0.94
C LYS A 165 -16.33 2.80 2.18
N VAL A 166 -15.11 3.22 2.47
CA VAL A 166 -14.76 4.16 3.56
C VAL A 166 -15.52 5.48 3.40
N ALA A 167 -15.49 6.09 2.20
CA ALA A 167 -16.21 7.33 1.93
C ALA A 167 -17.73 7.17 2.07
N TRP A 168 -18.26 6.02 1.64
CA TRP A 168 -19.67 5.69 1.79
C TRP A 168 -20.08 5.57 3.27
N PHE A 169 -19.30 4.84 4.09
CA PHE A 169 -19.57 4.72 5.53
C PHE A 169 -19.52 6.09 6.21
N TYR A 170 -18.47 6.88 5.91
CA TYR A 170 -18.38 8.24 6.43
C TYR A 170 -19.65 9.04 6.13
N LYS A 171 -20.08 9.06 4.86
CA LYS A 171 -21.25 9.82 4.42
C LYS A 171 -22.53 9.36 5.10
N GLU A 172 -22.78 8.05 5.14
CA GLU A 172 -24.03 7.52 5.66
C GLU A 172 -24.11 7.64 7.20
N GLU A 173 -23.01 7.40 7.91
CA GLU A 173 -22.99 7.59 9.36
C GLU A 173 -23.05 9.08 9.74
N ASN A 174 -22.30 9.94 9.02
CA ASN A 174 -22.31 11.38 9.25
C ASN A 174 -23.71 12.00 9.14
N LYS A 175 -24.54 11.55 8.19
CA LYS A 175 -25.93 12.01 8.03
C LYS A 175 -26.79 11.75 9.27
N LEU A 176 -26.48 10.73 10.04
CA LEU A 176 -27.23 10.33 11.22
C LEU A 176 -26.76 11.02 12.50
N LEU A 177 -25.65 11.78 12.44
CA LEU A 177 -25.14 12.54 13.57
C LEU A 177 -26.09 13.73 13.90
N PRO A 178 -26.18 14.12 15.18
CA PRO A 178 -26.95 15.30 15.59
C PRO A 178 -26.50 16.59 14.89
N ARG A 179 -25.21 16.67 14.53
CA ARG A 179 -24.60 17.79 13.79
C ARG A 179 -23.69 17.19 12.72
N PRO A 180 -24.22 16.92 11.52
CA PRO A 180 -23.41 16.40 10.42
C PRO A 180 -22.27 17.35 10.07
N ALA A 181 -21.08 16.80 9.86
CA ALA A 181 -19.93 17.55 9.41
C ALA A 181 -19.97 17.76 7.88
N SER A 182 -19.41 18.87 7.43
CA SER A 182 -19.18 19.15 6.00
C SER A 182 -17.67 19.21 5.72
N PRO A 183 -17.20 18.74 4.56
CA PRO A 183 -17.94 18.10 3.46
C PRO A 183 -18.31 16.62 3.77
N ASP A 184 -19.25 16.08 3.01
CA ASP A 184 -19.66 14.67 3.02
C ASP A 184 -19.33 13.94 1.71
N GLN A 185 -18.71 14.63 0.76
CA GLN A 185 -18.17 14.13 -0.50
C GLN A 185 -16.73 14.56 -0.65
N PHE A 186 -15.90 13.68 -1.19
CA PHE A 186 -14.47 13.86 -1.25
C PHE A 186 -13.95 13.66 -2.67
N ASP A 187 -12.99 14.48 -3.07
CA ASP A 187 -12.25 14.32 -4.32
C ASP A 187 -11.15 13.28 -4.17
N PHE A 188 -10.61 13.15 -2.94
CA PHE A 188 -9.55 12.23 -2.57
C PHE A 188 -9.92 11.46 -1.29
N VAL A 189 -9.57 10.16 -1.29
CA VAL A 189 -9.53 9.35 -0.07
C VAL A 189 -8.12 8.79 0.06
N VAL A 190 -7.44 9.12 1.15
CA VAL A 190 -6.03 8.77 1.35
C VAL A 190 -5.87 7.98 2.64
N ALA A 191 -5.26 6.81 2.56
CA ALA A 191 -4.87 6.05 3.75
C ALA A 191 -3.38 6.25 4.05
N ILE A 192 -3.07 6.45 5.32
CA ILE A 192 -1.72 6.71 5.82
C ILE A 192 -1.44 5.78 6.99
N VAL A 193 -0.32 5.07 6.95
CA VAL A 193 0.24 4.38 8.11
C VAL A 193 1.30 5.26 8.78
N PRO A 194 1.65 5.03 10.07
CA PRO A 194 2.54 5.90 10.83
C PRO A 194 3.94 6.11 10.24
N ASP A 195 4.39 5.22 9.36
CA ASP A 195 5.72 5.28 8.72
C ASP A 195 5.97 6.60 7.99
N LEU A 196 4.97 7.12 7.27
CA LEU A 196 5.08 8.43 6.64
C LEU A 196 5.41 9.54 7.66
N ILE A 197 4.72 9.53 8.81
CA ILE A 197 4.92 10.56 9.85
C ILE A 197 6.31 10.42 10.47
N ILE A 198 6.77 9.17 10.68
CA ILE A 198 8.10 8.87 11.20
C ILE A 198 9.18 9.40 10.25
N ASP A 199 9.05 9.12 8.95
CA ASP A 199 9.99 9.61 7.94
C ASP A 199 9.98 11.14 7.83
N LEU A 200 8.81 11.77 7.90
CA LEU A 200 8.69 13.23 7.89
C LEU A 200 9.30 13.90 9.13
N LEU A 201 9.31 13.24 10.29
CA LEU A 201 9.97 13.74 11.51
C LEU A 201 11.49 13.85 11.34
N GLU A 202 12.12 13.10 10.41
CA GLU A 202 13.54 13.28 10.09
C GLU A 202 13.84 14.66 9.50
N ILE A 203 12.89 15.19 8.71
CA ILE A 203 13.04 16.50 8.07
C ILE A 203 12.54 17.63 8.96
N THR A 204 11.37 17.44 9.58
CA THR A 204 10.70 18.50 10.37
C THR A 204 11.22 18.61 11.79
N GLY A 205 11.99 17.62 12.24
CA GLY A 205 12.47 17.51 13.62
C GLY A 205 11.37 17.11 14.62
N PRO A 206 11.74 16.92 15.90
CA PRO A 206 10.83 16.49 16.95
C PRO A 206 9.64 17.46 17.14
N ILE A 207 8.44 16.90 17.39
CA ILE A 207 7.22 17.67 17.69
C ILE A 207 6.96 17.65 19.19
N LYS A 208 6.82 18.83 19.80
CA LYS A 208 6.48 18.97 21.22
C LYS A 208 4.99 19.27 21.37
N ILE A 209 4.30 18.43 22.15
CA ILE A 209 2.92 18.64 22.60
C ILE A 209 2.92 18.61 24.12
N ASP A 210 2.70 19.76 24.73
CA ASP A 210 2.81 19.97 26.18
C ASP A 210 4.19 19.50 26.71
N GLN A 211 4.25 18.49 27.58
CA GLN A 211 5.50 17.92 28.11
C GLN A 211 6.06 16.77 27.25
N ARG A 212 5.33 16.32 26.23
CA ARG A 212 5.71 15.18 25.39
C ARG A 212 6.47 15.62 24.15
N ILE A 213 7.54 14.91 23.83
CA ILE A 213 8.37 15.14 22.65
C ILE A 213 8.30 13.90 21.76
N TYR A 214 7.62 14.03 20.63
CA TYR A 214 7.50 13.01 19.61
C TYR A 214 8.69 13.09 18.66
N THR A 215 9.50 12.03 18.63
CA THR A 215 10.65 11.85 17.74
C THR A 215 10.38 10.68 16.80
N LYS A 216 11.20 10.51 15.75
CA LYS A 216 11.09 9.35 14.87
C LYS A 216 11.20 8.02 15.64
N ASP A 217 12.02 7.96 16.69
CA ASP A 217 12.32 6.74 17.43
C ASP A 217 11.23 6.35 18.44
N ASN A 218 10.47 7.33 18.95
CA ASN A 218 9.44 7.07 19.97
C ASN A 218 8.01 7.36 19.50
N PHE A 219 7.82 7.88 18.28
CA PHE A 219 6.53 8.39 17.81
C PHE A 219 5.37 7.43 18.04
N LEU A 220 5.51 6.22 17.53
CA LEU A 220 4.43 5.26 17.54
C LEU A 220 4.14 4.73 18.94
N GLU A 221 5.17 4.45 19.72
CA GLU A 221 5.01 3.97 21.09
C GLU A 221 4.40 5.05 22.00
N LEU A 222 4.93 6.26 21.94
CA LEU A 222 4.43 7.39 22.73
C LEU A 222 2.99 7.75 22.34
N LEU A 223 2.66 7.75 21.03
CA LEU A 223 1.31 8.02 20.56
C LEU A 223 0.32 6.94 21.06
N GLN A 224 0.69 5.67 20.99
CA GLN A 224 -0.15 4.57 21.46
C GLN A 224 -0.35 4.62 22.98
N SER A 225 0.72 4.86 23.77
CA SER A 225 0.60 4.98 25.22
C SER A 225 -0.29 6.17 25.61
N THR A 226 -0.09 7.32 24.98
CA THR A 226 -0.88 8.52 25.22
C THR A 226 -2.38 8.33 24.90
N THR A 227 -2.68 7.66 23.79
CA THR A 227 -4.07 7.53 23.31
C THR A 227 -4.83 6.35 23.94
N GLU A 228 -4.14 5.32 24.44
CA GLU A 228 -4.79 4.08 24.88
C GLU A 228 -4.65 3.83 26.38
N LYS A 229 -3.53 4.23 27.01
CA LYS A 229 -3.23 3.91 28.40
C LYS A 229 -3.21 5.16 29.29
N ASP A 230 -2.46 6.17 28.87
CA ASP A 230 -2.08 7.29 29.76
C ASP A 230 -2.99 8.52 29.60
N TYR A 231 -4.00 8.49 28.71
CA TYR A 231 -4.89 9.63 28.46
C TYR A 231 -5.57 10.16 29.73
N GLY A 232 -5.95 9.30 30.67
CA GLY A 232 -6.57 9.71 31.93
C GLY A 232 -5.63 10.51 32.83
N SER A 233 -4.36 10.12 32.93
CA SER A 233 -3.33 10.85 33.69
C SER A 233 -2.96 12.20 33.06
N LEU A 234 -3.27 12.37 31.77
CA LEU A 234 -3.10 13.60 31.00
C LEU A 234 -4.33 14.54 31.09
N GLY A 235 -5.33 14.18 31.88
CA GLY A 235 -6.56 14.95 32.01
C GLY A 235 -7.50 14.83 30.82
N LEU A 236 -7.26 13.88 29.91
CA LEU A 236 -8.11 13.64 28.76
C LEU A 236 -9.19 12.62 29.09
N SER A 237 -10.40 12.84 28.59
CA SER A 237 -11.47 11.85 28.62
C SER A 237 -11.19 10.74 27.58
N SER A 238 -11.81 9.58 27.75
CA SER A 238 -11.78 8.52 26.73
C SER A 238 -12.30 8.97 25.37
N TRP A 239 -13.14 10.01 25.35
CA TRP A 239 -13.66 10.62 24.13
C TRP A 239 -12.63 11.48 23.41
N ASN A 240 -11.79 12.23 24.17
CA ASN A 240 -10.80 13.17 23.60
C ASN A 240 -9.38 12.60 23.56
N ARG A 241 -9.18 11.31 23.85
CA ARG A 241 -7.87 10.66 23.97
C ARG A 241 -6.97 10.76 22.73
N LYS A 242 -7.53 11.03 21.55
CA LYS A 242 -6.80 11.14 20.28
C LYS A 242 -6.63 12.58 19.79
N GLU A 243 -6.88 13.56 20.64
CA GLU A 243 -6.73 14.99 20.29
C GLU A 243 -5.30 15.36 19.84
N ASP A 244 -4.29 14.72 20.44
CA ASP A 244 -2.89 14.92 20.05
C ASP A 244 -2.61 14.59 18.58
N ILE A 245 -3.33 13.66 17.97
CA ILE A 245 -3.18 13.33 16.54
C ILE A 245 -3.44 14.59 15.68
N GLY A 246 -4.50 15.33 15.99
CA GLY A 246 -4.81 16.58 15.29
C GLY A 246 -3.75 17.65 15.50
N ARG A 247 -3.26 17.80 16.74
CA ARG A 247 -2.20 18.77 17.08
C ARG A 247 -0.89 18.44 16.36
N ILE A 248 -0.50 17.16 16.34
CA ILE A 248 0.69 16.68 15.62
C ILE A 248 0.54 16.93 14.11
N THR A 249 -0.61 16.54 13.52
CA THR A 249 -0.87 16.74 12.09
C THR A 249 -0.75 18.20 11.68
N LYS A 250 -1.31 19.10 12.47
CA LYS A 250 -1.24 20.56 12.21
C LYS A 250 0.19 21.07 12.28
N LEU A 251 0.92 20.76 13.34
CA LEU A 251 2.32 21.19 13.51
C LEU A 251 3.24 20.60 12.44
N MET A 252 3.03 19.34 12.06
CA MET A 252 3.76 18.69 10.97
C MET A 252 3.54 19.44 9.66
N TYR A 253 2.29 19.74 9.33
CA TYR A 253 1.95 20.49 8.13
C TYR A 253 2.61 21.88 8.11
N GLU A 254 2.50 22.65 9.20
CA GLU A 254 3.12 23.99 9.32
C GLU A 254 4.63 23.93 9.09
N ARG A 255 5.31 22.93 9.66
CA ARG A 255 6.76 22.73 9.46
C ARG A 255 7.11 22.28 8.05
N LEU A 256 6.32 21.42 7.42
CA LEU A 256 6.53 21.01 6.04
C LEU A 256 6.46 22.21 5.09
N ILE A 257 5.45 23.07 5.26
CA ILE A 257 5.34 24.27 4.42
C ILE A 257 6.52 25.22 4.65
N THR A 258 6.94 25.41 5.89
CA THR A 258 8.11 26.25 6.20
C THR A 258 9.41 25.73 5.59
N ASN A 259 9.58 24.42 5.52
CA ASN A 259 10.78 23.76 4.96
C ASN A 259 10.67 23.44 3.46
N LEU A 260 9.53 23.70 2.82
CA LEU A 260 9.27 23.25 1.45
C LEU A 260 10.30 23.78 0.45
N ASP A 261 10.70 25.04 0.56
CA ASP A 261 11.64 25.64 -0.39
C ASP A 261 13.07 25.11 -0.22
N SER A 262 13.50 24.86 1.02
CA SER A 262 14.86 24.42 1.34
C SER A 262 15.07 22.92 1.26
N LYS A 263 14.01 22.10 1.46
CA LYS A 263 14.07 20.63 1.55
C LYS A 263 13.10 19.93 0.58
N ARG A 264 12.78 20.56 -0.53
CA ARG A 264 11.85 20.01 -1.53
C ARG A 264 12.25 18.63 -2.04
N PRO A 265 13.53 18.39 -2.43
CA PRO A 265 13.95 17.08 -2.93
C PRO A 265 13.77 15.98 -1.88
N GLU A 266 14.13 16.23 -0.62
CA GLU A 266 14.01 15.26 0.46
C GLU A 266 12.55 14.95 0.78
N ILE A 267 11.67 15.97 0.85
CA ILE A 267 10.24 15.79 1.05
C ILE A 267 9.65 14.96 -0.10
N THR A 268 10.00 15.27 -1.35
CA THR A 268 9.53 14.55 -2.53
C THR A 268 9.98 13.08 -2.49
N ASN A 269 11.23 12.81 -2.13
CA ASN A 269 11.75 11.45 -2.01
C ASN A 269 11.03 10.66 -0.90
N ILE A 270 10.78 11.28 0.26
CA ILE A 270 10.02 10.63 1.35
C ILE A 270 8.60 10.28 0.88
N LEU A 271 7.91 11.23 0.25
CA LEU A 271 6.55 10.99 -0.25
C LEU A 271 6.53 9.86 -1.27
N LYS A 272 7.45 9.89 -2.25
CA LYS A 272 7.56 8.84 -3.27
C LYS A 272 7.87 7.48 -2.65
N ASN A 273 8.85 7.38 -1.77
CA ASN A 273 9.20 6.13 -1.09
C ASN A 273 8.02 5.56 -0.31
N ASN A 274 7.23 6.41 0.36
CA ASN A 274 6.06 5.96 1.12
C ASN A 274 4.90 5.52 0.20
N LEU A 275 4.75 6.12 -0.97
CA LEU A 275 3.82 5.67 -2.02
C LEU A 275 4.27 4.31 -2.59
N ASP A 276 5.53 4.17 -2.97
CA ASP A 276 6.11 2.93 -3.52
C ASP A 276 6.00 1.76 -2.51
N ARG A 277 6.22 2.03 -1.22
CA ARG A 277 6.10 1.07 -0.11
C ARG A 277 4.67 0.83 0.35
N LYS A 278 3.69 1.52 -0.24
CA LYS A 278 2.27 1.45 0.16
C LYS A 278 2.01 1.85 1.61
N ASN A 279 2.83 2.73 2.15
CA ASN A 279 2.58 3.41 3.43
C ASN A 279 1.58 4.55 3.27
N VAL A 280 1.41 5.00 2.04
CA VAL A 280 0.37 5.94 1.58
C VAL A 280 -0.36 5.32 0.41
N LEU A 281 -1.70 5.28 0.47
CA LEU A 281 -2.56 4.83 -0.62
C LEU A 281 -3.46 5.99 -1.02
N VAL A 282 -3.58 6.26 -2.31
CA VAL A 282 -4.34 7.40 -2.81
C VAL A 282 -5.45 6.92 -3.74
N TYR A 283 -6.68 7.32 -3.43
CA TYR A 283 -7.81 7.22 -4.33
C TYR A 283 -8.24 8.63 -4.76
N ALA A 284 -8.46 8.82 -6.06
CA ALA A 284 -8.93 10.06 -6.64
C ALA A 284 -10.18 9.81 -7.48
N ASN A 285 -11.17 10.70 -7.39
CA ASN A 285 -12.37 10.67 -8.24
C ASN A 285 -12.09 11.16 -9.66
N ASP A 286 -11.05 11.98 -9.86
CA ASP A 286 -10.61 12.42 -11.17
C ASP A 286 -9.98 11.25 -11.95
N LYS A 287 -10.49 11.00 -13.18
CA LYS A 287 -10.06 9.84 -13.98
C LYS A 287 -8.62 9.92 -14.47
N GLU A 288 -8.15 11.11 -14.84
CA GLU A 288 -6.78 11.28 -15.35
C GLU A 288 -5.80 11.02 -14.21
N LEU A 289 -6.07 11.58 -13.04
CA LEU A 289 -5.26 11.35 -11.85
C LEU A 289 -5.35 9.89 -11.37
N ALA A 290 -6.54 9.29 -11.41
CA ALA A 290 -6.70 7.87 -11.06
C ALA A 290 -5.87 6.96 -11.99
N ASN A 291 -5.88 7.21 -13.31
CA ASN A 291 -5.05 6.49 -14.27
C ASN A 291 -3.55 6.70 -14.01
N TYR A 292 -3.15 7.92 -13.65
CA TYR A 292 -1.77 8.21 -13.28
C TYR A 292 -1.34 7.44 -12.02
N LEU A 293 -2.15 7.46 -10.96
CA LEU A 293 -1.89 6.72 -9.71
C LEU A 293 -1.78 5.22 -9.98
N GLN A 294 -2.65 4.67 -10.84
CA GLN A 294 -2.62 3.28 -11.26
C GLN A 294 -1.34 2.93 -12.01
N ALA A 295 -0.96 3.74 -13.01
CA ALA A 295 0.27 3.56 -13.79
C ALA A 295 1.53 3.64 -12.92
N SER A 296 1.50 4.47 -11.86
CA SER A 296 2.58 4.63 -10.88
C SER A 296 2.55 3.58 -9.77
N ASN A 297 1.56 2.70 -9.73
CA ASN A 297 1.35 1.70 -8.65
C ASN A 297 1.10 2.32 -7.26
N TRP A 298 0.52 3.53 -7.19
CA TRP A 298 0.27 4.28 -5.96
C TRP A 298 -1.19 4.26 -5.49
N ASP A 299 -2.07 3.70 -6.33
CA ASP A 299 -3.48 3.53 -6.04
C ASP A 299 -3.81 2.38 -5.06
N GLY A 300 -2.83 1.50 -4.77
CA GLY A 300 -3.03 0.34 -3.90
C GLY A 300 -4.04 -0.68 -4.44
N ALA A 301 -4.32 -0.68 -5.73
CA ALA A 301 -5.23 -1.64 -6.35
C ALA A 301 -4.61 -3.05 -6.38
N VAL A 302 -5.46 -4.07 -6.34
CA VAL A 302 -5.07 -5.45 -6.65
C VAL A 302 -4.79 -5.57 -8.15
N ARG A 303 -3.53 -5.86 -8.49
CA ARG A 303 -3.06 -5.83 -9.89
C ARG A 303 -3.71 -6.92 -10.73
N GLN A 304 -4.26 -6.51 -11.87
CA GLN A 304 -4.79 -7.43 -12.85
C GLN A 304 -3.65 -7.93 -13.75
N THR A 305 -3.51 -9.23 -13.85
CA THR A 305 -2.53 -9.91 -14.73
C THR A 305 -3.08 -11.25 -15.20
N ASN A 306 -2.65 -11.68 -16.37
CA ASN A 306 -2.88 -13.04 -16.88
C ASN A 306 -1.75 -14.01 -16.50
N ASP A 307 -0.71 -13.50 -15.85
CA ASP A 307 0.46 -14.23 -15.38
C ASP A 307 0.23 -14.76 -13.96
N ASP A 308 1.25 -15.37 -13.39
CA ASP A 308 1.22 -15.81 -11.99
C ASP A 308 1.23 -14.63 -11.02
N TYR A 309 0.57 -14.83 -9.90
CA TYR A 309 0.29 -13.76 -8.94
C TYR A 309 0.20 -14.27 -7.52
N LEU A 310 0.73 -13.51 -6.58
CA LEU A 310 0.59 -13.74 -5.15
C LEU A 310 0.35 -12.45 -4.40
N LEU A 311 -0.65 -12.42 -3.54
CA LEU A 311 -0.84 -11.39 -2.51
C LEU A 311 -1.31 -12.07 -1.23
N VAL A 312 -0.52 -11.97 -0.17
CA VAL A 312 -0.90 -12.41 1.18
C VAL A 312 -1.48 -11.23 1.94
N VAL A 313 -2.68 -11.41 2.47
CA VAL A 313 -3.42 -10.36 3.18
C VAL A 313 -3.82 -10.85 4.56
N ASP A 314 -3.16 -10.33 5.58
CA ASP A 314 -3.53 -10.54 6.97
C ASP A 314 -4.56 -9.51 7.44
N ALA A 315 -5.50 -9.97 8.24
CA ALA A 315 -6.42 -9.13 8.98
C ALA A 315 -6.39 -9.55 10.45
N ASN A 316 -5.75 -8.75 11.28
CA ASN A 316 -5.79 -8.92 12.73
C ASN A 316 -7.22 -8.68 13.22
N LEU A 317 -7.85 -9.72 13.76
CA LEU A 317 -9.20 -9.62 14.29
C LEU A 317 -9.20 -10.00 15.77
N ALA A 318 -9.32 -8.98 16.62
CA ALA A 318 -9.34 -9.09 18.09
C ALA A 318 -7.99 -9.50 18.73
N ALA A 319 -6.85 -9.30 18.07
CA ALA A 319 -5.51 -9.62 18.62
C ALA A 319 -4.79 -8.39 19.19
N LEU A 320 -5.50 -7.37 19.62
CA LEU A 320 -4.93 -6.12 20.11
C LEU A 320 -3.95 -5.52 19.07
N LYS A 321 -2.82 -4.99 19.53
CA LYS A 321 -1.75 -4.43 18.69
C LYS A 321 -0.59 -5.43 18.49
N THR A 322 -0.92 -6.73 18.45
CA THR A 322 0.06 -7.81 18.42
C THR A 322 0.90 -7.84 17.13
N ASP A 323 0.42 -7.22 16.03
CA ASP A 323 1.25 -7.07 14.82
C ASP A 323 2.59 -6.37 15.06
N ALA A 324 2.70 -5.56 16.11
CA ALA A 324 3.95 -4.93 16.52
C ALA A 324 5.08 -5.92 16.83
N VAL A 325 4.74 -7.14 17.20
CA VAL A 325 5.67 -8.19 17.65
C VAL A 325 5.58 -9.47 16.80
N ILE A 326 4.95 -9.37 15.63
CA ILE A 326 4.86 -10.49 14.67
C ILE A 326 5.90 -10.33 13.57
N ASN A 327 6.82 -11.28 13.49
CA ASN A 327 7.72 -11.42 12.34
C ASN A 327 7.10 -12.35 11.31
N ARG A 328 7.10 -11.95 10.03
CA ARG A 328 6.52 -12.68 8.90
C ARG A 328 7.56 -13.01 7.86
N ASN A 329 7.52 -14.25 7.34
CA ASN A 329 8.32 -14.69 6.21
C ASN A 329 7.39 -15.36 5.20
N ILE A 330 7.61 -15.14 3.91
CA ILE A 330 6.87 -15.80 2.83
C ILE A 330 7.81 -16.66 2.00
N SER A 331 7.42 -17.90 1.75
CA SER A 331 8.05 -18.76 0.77
C SER A 331 7.03 -19.09 -0.31
N TYR A 332 7.38 -18.83 -1.56
CA TYR A 332 6.59 -19.15 -2.74
C TYR A 332 7.37 -20.10 -3.66
N GLN A 333 6.76 -21.20 -4.03
CA GLN A 333 7.37 -22.23 -4.87
C GLN A 333 6.43 -22.60 -6.00
N VAL A 334 6.99 -22.77 -7.20
CA VAL A 334 6.28 -23.34 -8.35
C VAL A 334 7.11 -24.48 -8.91
N GLU A 335 6.47 -25.62 -9.15
CA GLU A 335 7.06 -26.81 -9.74
C GLU A 335 6.20 -27.30 -10.90
N GLU A 336 6.83 -27.55 -12.04
CA GLU A 336 6.16 -28.17 -13.19
C GLU A 336 6.03 -29.66 -12.97
N THR A 337 4.80 -30.17 -13.00
CA THR A 337 4.44 -31.58 -12.83
C THR A 337 3.74 -32.10 -14.07
N SER A 338 3.45 -33.42 -14.10
CA SER A 338 2.64 -34.02 -15.16
C SER A 338 1.18 -33.54 -15.18
N GLN A 339 0.70 -32.94 -14.09
CA GLN A 339 -0.66 -32.43 -13.95
C GLN A 339 -0.78 -30.93 -14.20
N GLY A 340 0.32 -30.22 -14.39
CA GLY A 340 0.38 -28.76 -14.54
C GLY A 340 1.41 -28.12 -13.62
N LEU A 341 1.26 -26.83 -13.41
CA LEU A 341 2.10 -26.07 -12.47
C LEU A 341 1.53 -26.16 -11.06
N MET A 342 2.25 -26.85 -10.17
CA MET A 342 1.94 -26.94 -8.75
C MET A 342 2.60 -25.75 -8.03
N ALA A 343 1.80 -24.91 -7.41
CA ALA A 343 2.30 -23.81 -6.59
C ALA A 343 2.11 -24.14 -5.11
N ARG A 344 3.06 -23.67 -4.30
CA ARG A 344 2.99 -23.73 -2.84
C ARG A 344 3.38 -22.40 -2.23
N VAL A 345 2.53 -21.86 -1.38
CA VAL A 345 2.83 -20.72 -0.54
C VAL A 345 2.89 -21.14 0.92
N VAL A 346 3.91 -20.70 1.62
CA VAL A 346 4.05 -20.86 3.08
C VAL A 346 4.29 -19.50 3.70
N VAL A 347 3.45 -19.11 4.65
CA VAL A 347 3.61 -17.91 5.44
C VAL A 347 3.97 -18.34 6.86
N ASN A 348 5.16 -17.99 7.32
CA ASN A 348 5.60 -18.24 8.69
C ASN A 348 5.39 -16.99 9.54
N TYR A 349 4.93 -17.20 10.75
CA TYR A 349 4.67 -16.16 11.74
C TYR A 349 5.40 -16.51 13.04
N ALA A 350 6.18 -15.58 13.57
CA ALA A 350 6.75 -15.69 14.89
C ALA A 350 6.18 -14.59 15.79
N ASN A 351 5.41 -14.98 16.81
CA ASN A 351 4.95 -14.05 17.84
C ASN A 351 6.05 -13.92 18.90
N THR A 352 6.87 -12.87 18.79
CA THR A 352 8.00 -12.62 19.70
C THR A 352 7.60 -11.85 20.95
N GLY A 353 6.30 -11.53 21.10
CA GLY A 353 5.77 -10.76 22.21
C GLY A 353 5.50 -11.57 23.47
N THR A 354 4.86 -10.89 24.41
CA THR A 354 4.34 -11.42 25.66
C THR A 354 2.91 -10.92 25.88
N TYR A 355 2.21 -11.44 26.88
CA TYR A 355 0.91 -10.88 27.26
C TYR A 355 1.10 -9.54 27.98
N THR A 356 0.60 -8.48 27.38
CA THR A 356 0.60 -7.11 27.89
C THR A 356 -0.75 -6.44 27.63
N TRP A 357 -0.89 -5.17 27.98
CA TRP A 357 -2.09 -4.40 27.64
C TRP A 357 -2.28 -4.21 26.12
N LYS A 358 -1.20 -4.31 25.32
CA LYS A 358 -1.23 -4.07 23.85
C LYS A 358 -0.92 -5.31 23.01
N THR A 359 -0.36 -6.36 23.57
CA THR A 359 0.06 -7.56 22.83
C THR A 359 -0.41 -8.83 23.55
N GLY A 360 -0.63 -9.90 22.80
CA GLY A 360 -1.08 -11.17 23.33
C GLY A 360 -1.06 -12.27 22.28
N LYS A 361 -2.04 -13.16 22.30
CA LYS A 361 -2.24 -14.15 21.26
C LYS A 361 -2.47 -13.42 19.92
N TYR A 362 -1.70 -13.77 18.91
CA TYR A 362 -1.95 -13.31 17.55
C TYR A 362 -3.13 -14.06 16.94
N GLN A 363 -4.09 -13.34 16.41
CA GLN A 363 -5.30 -13.87 15.80
C GLN A 363 -5.51 -13.14 14.47
N SER A 364 -5.44 -13.88 13.37
CA SER A 364 -5.56 -13.29 12.02
C SER A 364 -6.44 -14.14 11.12
N TYR A 365 -7.27 -13.46 10.33
CA TYR A 365 -7.88 -14.07 9.16
C TYR A 365 -7.00 -13.69 7.95
N THR A 366 -6.28 -14.68 7.46
CA THR A 366 -5.35 -14.50 6.34
C THR A 366 -5.98 -14.96 5.05
N ARG A 367 -5.93 -14.11 4.01
CA ARG A 367 -6.34 -14.43 2.63
C ARG A 367 -5.14 -14.44 1.72
N VAL A 368 -4.98 -15.52 0.96
CA VAL A 368 -3.95 -15.64 -0.07
C VAL A 368 -4.61 -15.54 -1.43
N PHE A 369 -4.37 -14.44 -2.14
CA PHE A 369 -4.89 -14.19 -3.48
C PHE A 369 -3.90 -14.73 -4.51
N VAL A 370 -4.42 -15.51 -5.44
CA VAL A 370 -3.69 -16.24 -6.47
C VAL A 370 -4.39 -16.06 -7.83
N PRO A 371 -3.81 -16.49 -8.96
CA PRO A 371 -4.46 -16.38 -10.27
C PRO A 371 -5.86 -16.97 -10.27
N LYS A 372 -6.80 -16.28 -10.96
CA LYS A 372 -8.17 -16.76 -11.10
C LYS A 372 -8.22 -18.16 -11.71
N GLY A 373 -8.98 -19.06 -11.10
CA GLY A 373 -9.11 -20.44 -11.53
C GLY A 373 -8.08 -21.39 -10.91
N SER A 374 -7.20 -20.91 -10.01
CA SER A 374 -6.34 -21.79 -9.21
C SER A 374 -7.15 -22.75 -8.35
N LYS A 375 -6.71 -24.00 -8.26
CA LYS A 375 -7.44 -25.08 -7.55
C LYS A 375 -6.68 -25.49 -6.31
N LEU A 376 -7.26 -25.28 -5.13
CA LEU A 376 -6.68 -25.71 -3.85
C LEU A 376 -6.58 -27.24 -3.80
N ILE A 377 -5.41 -27.75 -3.45
CA ILE A 377 -5.13 -29.19 -3.26
C ILE A 377 -5.01 -29.50 -1.77
N LYS A 378 -4.28 -28.68 -1.02
CA LYS A 378 -4.03 -28.88 0.40
C LYS A 378 -3.84 -27.55 1.13
N ALA A 379 -4.32 -27.50 2.35
CA ALA A 379 -4.01 -26.42 3.28
C ALA A 379 -3.54 -27.00 4.61
N ALA A 380 -2.65 -26.28 5.31
CA ALA A 380 -2.19 -26.68 6.64
C ALA A 380 -1.84 -25.46 7.49
N GLY A 381 -1.81 -25.65 8.82
CA GLY A 381 -1.40 -24.66 9.79
C GLY A 381 -2.52 -23.68 10.22
N PHE A 382 -3.71 -23.84 9.73
CA PHE A 382 -4.88 -23.06 10.14
C PHE A 382 -5.51 -23.62 11.42
N PHE A 383 -6.22 -22.75 12.13
CA PHE A 383 -6.96 -23.14 13.34
C PHE A 383 -8.39 -23.54 12.97
N GLY A 384 -8.82 -24.69 13.45
CA GLY A 384 -10.14 -25.24 13.17
C GLY A 384 -10.10 -26.47 12.25
N SER A 385 -11.11 -26.64 11.43
CA SER A 385 -11.27 -27.75 10.49
C SER A 385 -11.26 -27.27 9.03
N GLU A 386 -11.21 -28.20 8.06
CA GLU A 386 -11.31 -27.86 6.63
C GLU A 386 -12.59 -27.07 6.27
N LYS A 387 -13.67 -27.20 7.05
CA LYS A 387 -14.91 -26.43 6.88
C LYS A 387 -14.75 -24.94 7.21
N ASP A 388 -13.68 -24.59 7.92
CA ASP A 388 -13.36 -23.21 8.27
C ASP A 388 -12.49 -22.52 7.21
N LEU A 389 -11.98 -23.30 6.23
CA LEU A 389 -11.32 -22.75 5.06
C LEU A 389 -12.32 -22.12 4.11
N THR A 390 -11.92 -21.00 3.54
CA THR A 390 -12.69 -20.32 2.50
C THR A 390 -11.93 -20.41 1.18
N VAL A 391 -12.60 -20.88 0.14
CA VAL A 391 -12.15 -20.74 -1.25
C VAL A 391 -13.16 -19.85 -1.95
N GLY A 392 -12.72 -18.75 -2.50
CA GLY A 392 -13.61 -17.79 -3.15
C GLY A 392 -12.94 -17.05 -4.31
N GLU A 393 -13.73 -16.28 -5.03
CA GLU A 393 -13.26 -15.37 -6.07
C GLU A 393 -13.60 -13.94 -5.71
N GLU A 394 -12.61 -13.06 -5.78
CA GLU A 394 -12.74 -11.64 -5.52
C GLU A 394 -11.69 -10.88 -6.34
N LEU A 395 -12.01 -9.69 -6.84
CA LEU A 395 -11.06 -8.79 -7.53
C LEU A 395 -10.34 -9.46 -8.71
N GLY A 396 -11.01 -10.34 -9.45
CA GLY A 396 -10.43 -11.07 -10.58
C GLY A 396 -9.38 -12.13 -10.19
N LYS A 397 -9.36 -12.55 -8.94
CA LYS A 397 -8.46 -13.56 -8.36
C LYS A 397 -9.24 -14.67 -7.68
N THR A 398 -8.65 -15.86 -7.57
CA THR A 398 -9.05 -16.85 -6.58
C THR A 398 -8.36 -16.51 -5.26
N TYR A 399 -9.03 -16.70 -4.12
CA TYR A 399 -8.38 -16.58 -2.82
C TYR A 399 -8.66 -17.78 -1.92
N PHE A 400 -7.69 -18.08 -1.06
CA PHE A 400 -7.79 -19.03 0.02
C PHE A 400 -7.75 -18.29 1.35
N GLY A 401 -8.81 -18.42 2.15
CA GLY A 401 -8.94 -17.75 3.43
C GLY A 401 -8.89 -18.72 4.59
N ALA A 402 -8.11 -18.41 5.63
CA ALA A 402 -7.96 -19.24 6.80
C ALA A 402 -7.76 -18.40 8.08
N TRP A 403 -8.23 -18.94 9.19
CA TRP A 403 -8.00 -18.40 10.52
C TRP A 403 -6.78 -19.02 11.17
N LEU A 404 -5.94 -18.21 11.80
CA LEU A 404 -4.79 -18.70 12.56
C LEU A 404 -4.71 -18.03 13.94
N GLU A 405 -4.14 -18.76 14.89
CA GLU A 405 -3.89 -18.31 16.25
C GLU A 405 -2.46 -18.70 16.65
N ILE A 406 -1.69 -17.77 17.23
CA ILE A 406 -0.31 -18.01 17.64
C ILE A 406 -0.08 -17.36 19.02
N GLU A 407 0.22 -18.20 20.00
CA GLU A 407 0.53 -17.76 21.36
C GLU A 407 1.84 -16.96 21.42
N PRO A 408 2.01 -16.04 22.38
CA PRO A 408 3.28 -15.37 22.64
C PRO A 408 4.45 -16.35 22.79
N GLY A 409 5.59 -16.01 22.18
CA GLY A 409 6.79 -16.87 22.20
C GLY A 409 6.71 -18.10 21.29
N LYS A 410 5.65 -18.22 20.45
CA LYS A 410 5.46 -19.36 19.54
C LYS A 410 5.61 -18.96 18.08
N ILE A 411 5.90 -19.99 17.28
CA ILE A 411 5.96 -19.90 15.81
C ILE A 411 4.80 -20.72 15.26
N GLY A 412 4.10 -20.16 14.27
CA GLY A 412 3.09 -20.85 13.47
C GLY A 412 3.37 -20.68 12.00
N HIS A 413 2.73 -21.47 11.18
CA HIS A 413 2.77 -21.33 9.72
C HIS A 413 1.39 -21.57 9.13
N LEU A 414 1.14 -20.98 7.97
CA LEU A 414 -0.03 -21.22 7.14
C LEU A 414 0.48 -21.59 5.74
N SER A 415 0.00 -22.70 5.18
CA SER A 415 0.42 -23.12 3.84
C SER A 415 -0.76 -23.54 2.99
N PHE A 416 -0.63 -23.27 1.67
CA PHE A 416 -1.56 -23.70 0.63
C PHE A 416 -0.79 -24.29 -0.55
N ASP A 417 -1.13 -25.51 -0.92
CA ASP A 417 -0.69 -26.18 -2.16
C ASP A 417 -1.86 -26.11 -3.14
N TYR A 418 -1.61 -25.65 -4.36
CA TYR A 418 -2.65 -25.47 -5.36
C TYR A 418 -2.11 -25.60 -6.79
N LEU A 419 -2.99 -25.98 -7.72
CA LEU A 419 -2.68 -25.97 -9.14
C LEU A 419 -2.95 -24.56 -9.69
N LEU A 420 -1.98 -24.01 -10.43
CA LEU A 420 -2.15 -22.82 -11.23
C LEU A 420 -3.07 -23.12 -12.43
N PRO A 421 -3.79 -22.11 -12.97
CA PRO A 421 -4.64 -22.32 -14.13
C PRO A 421 -3.82 -22.59 -15.40
N ASP A 422 -4.41 -23.35 -16.32
CA ASP A 422 -3.74 -23.86 -17.53
C ASP A 422 -3.15 -22.78 -18.44
N ASN A 423 -3.74 -21.59 -18.49
CA ASN A 423 -3.19 -20.48 -19.28
C ASN A 423 -1.75 -20.12 -18.86
N ILE A 424 -1.42 -20.17 -17.57
CA ILE A 424 -0.05 -19.90 -17.09
C ILE A 424 0.90 -21.03 -17.55
N TRP A 425 0.47 -22.28 -17.49
CA TRP A 425 1.26 -23.38 -18.02
C TRP A 425 1.49 -23.29 -19.54
N GLN A 426 0.48 -22.80 -20.30
CA GLN A 426 0.64 -22.50 -21.71
C GLN A 426 1.71 -21.43 -21.97
N LEU A 427 1.78 -20.38 -21.14
CA LEU A 427 2.84 -19.35 -21.22
C LEU A 427 4.22 -19.96 -21.02
N VAL A 428 4.38 -20.86 -20.04
CA VAL A 428 5.64 -21.60 -19.81
C VAL A 428 6.01 -22.44 -21.03
N ARG A 429 5.04 -23.16 -21.62
CA ARG A 429 5.26 -23.94 -22.85
C ARG A 429 5.64 -23.04 -24.04
N ALA A 430 5.11 -21.83 -24.09
CA ALA A 430 5.46 -20.82 -25.10
C ALA A 430 6.83 -20.16 -24.84
N GLY A 431 7.51 -20.50 -23.75
CA GLY A 431 8.86 -20.03 -23.43
C GLY A 431 8.95 -18.86 -22.47
N ASN A 432 7.87 -18.50 -21.79
CA ASN A 432 7.83 -17.35 -20.87
C ASN A 432 7.10 -17.68 -19.57
N TYR A 433 7.57 -17.09 -18.47
CA TYR A 433 6.86 -17.10 -17.18
C TYR A 433 7.06 -15.77 -16.49
N GLN A 434 5.99 -15.24 -15.92
CA GLN A 434 6.01 -14.03 -15.13
C GLN A 434 5.25 -14.24 -13.82
N LEU A 435 5.76 -13.64 -12.74
CA LEU A 435 5.16 -13.70 -11.41
C LEU A 435 5.19 -12.29 -10.80
N THR A 436 4.04 -11.84 -10.33
CA THR A 436 3.93 -10.64 -9.49
C THR A 436 3.62 -11.05 -8.06
N ILE A 437 4.48 -10.66 -7.11
CA ILE A 437 4.20 -10.78 -5.67
C ILE A 437 3.90 -9.39 -5.14
N GLN A 438 2.63 -9.16 -4.82
CA GLN A 438 2.16 -7.87 -4.36
C GLN A 438 2.25 -7.76 -2.84
N LYS A 439 2.75 -6.61 -2.36
CA LYS A 439 2.88 -6.30 -0.93
C LYS A 439 1.54 -5.87 -0.35
N GLN A 440 1.17 -6.42 0.81
CA GLN A 440 0.10 -5.86 1.63
C GLN A 440 0.56 -4.54 2.26
N PRO A 441 -0.22 -3.44 2.14
CA PRO A 441 0.07 -2.20 2.85
C PRO A 441 0.20 -2.41 4.37
N GLY A 442 1.10 -1.65 5.01
CA GLY A 442 1.33 -1.72 6.46
C GLY A 442 2.05 -2.98 6.97
N SER A 443 2.23 -4.01 6.13
CA SER A 443 2.98 -5.21 6.51
C SER A 443 4.49 -5.02 6.33
N ASN A 444 5.27 -5.71 7.19
CA ASN A 444 6.71 -5.85 7.04
C ASN A 444 7.04 -7.33 6.85
N ILE A 445 7.66 -7.68 5.71
CA ILE A 445 8.08 -9.03 5.37
C ILE A 445 9.55 -8.96 4.99
N ASN A 446 10.42 -9.40 5.90
CA ASN A 446 11.87 -9.26 5.78
C ASN A 446 12.57 -10.49 5.17
N ASP A 447 11.82 -11.54 4.83
CA ASP A 447 12.34 -12.74 4.19
C ASP A 447 11.27 -13.28 3.22
N LEU A 448 11.39 -12.89 1.96
CA LEU A 448 10.66 -13.45 0.84
C LEU A 448 11.58 -14.43 0.10
N ARG A 449 11.14 -15.67 -0.04
CA ARG A 449 11.84 -16.69 -0.83
C ARG A 449 10.97 -17.14 -1.99
N VAL A 450 11.52 -17.05 -3.19
CA VAL A 450 10.86 -17.53 -4.40
C VAL A 450 11.72 -18.65 -4.99
N ARG A 451 11.11 -19.82 -5.25
CA ARG A 451 11.74 -20.98 -5.90
C ARG A 451 10.88 -21.41 -7.07
N LEU A 452 11.46 -21.41 -8.26
CA LEU A 452 10.79 -21.78 -9.49
C LEU A 452 11.57 -22.90 -10.17
N ASN A 453 10.90 -24.03 -10.45
CA ASN A 453 11.48 -25.22 -11.07
C ASN A 453 10.62 -25.69 -12.25
N PHE A 454 11.19 -25.74 -13.44
CA PHE A 454 10.47 -26.07 -14.68
C PHE A 454 11.14 -27.22 -15.43
N ALA A 455 10.41 -27.86 -16.36
CA ALA A 455 10.94 -28.93 -17.21
C ALA A 455 11.98 -28.41 -18.21
N LYS A 456 11.86 -27.17 -18.68
CA LYS A 456 12.77 -26.49 -19.61
C LYS A 456 13.93 -25.82 -18.91
N ALA A 457 15.09 -25.75 -19.55
CA ALA A 457 16.21 -24.94 -19.07
C ALA A 457 15.91 -23.46 -19.19
N ILE A 458 16.30 -22.70 -18.17
CA ILE A 458 16.11 -21.24 -18.09
C ILE A 458 17.17 -20.57 -18.96
N LYS A 459 16.73 -19.73 -19.89
CA LYS A 459 17.59 -18.95 -20.80
C LYS A 459 17.95 -17.59 -20.21
N SER A 460 16.97 -16.89 -19.64
CA SER A 460 17.17 -15.61 -18.96
C SER A 460 16.17 -15.43 -17.83
N PHE A 461 16.51 -14.56 -16.89
CA PHE A 461 15.66 -14.26 -15.74
C PHE A 461 15.83 -12.80 -15.27
N SER A 462 14.84 -12.28 -14.58
CA SER A 462 14.85 -11.00 -13.91
C SER A 462 14.06 -11.11 -12.59
N PRO A 463 14.46 -10.41 -11.51
CA PRO A 463 15.63 -9.54 -11.41
C PRO A 463 16.95 -10.32 -11.31
N GLN A 464 18.02 -9.77 -11.89
CA GLN A 464 19.38 -10.28 -11.73
C GLN A 464 20.00 -9.66 -10.46
N SER A 465 19.56 -10.10 -9.29
CA SER A 465 20.11 -9.65 -8.01
C SER A 465 21.23 -10.57 -7.52
N LEU A 466 22.05 -10.06 -6.59
CA LEU A 466 23.09 -10.86 -5.91
C LEU A 466 22.54 -12.07 -5.13
N HIS A 467 21.21 -12.08 -4.88
CA HIS A 467 20.53 -13.11 -4.15
C HIS A 467 19.74 -14.07 -5.07
N ALA A 468 19.93 -13.97 -6.38
CA ALA A 468 19.43 -14.95 -7.36
C ALA A 468 20.44 -16.09 -7.54
N ASN A 469 19.96 -17.34 -7.48
CA ASN A 469 20.77 -18.53 -7.70
C ASN A 469 20.09 -19.43 -8.74
N LEU A 470 20.74 -19.55 -9.92
CA LEU A 470 20.26 -20.38 -11.02
C LEU A 470 21.04 -21.70 -11.08
N LEU A 471 20.31 -22.80 -11.02
CA LEU A 471 20.85 -24.18 -11.14
C LEU A 471 20.07 -24.94 -12.25
N GLY A 472 20.46 -24.72 -13.50
CA GLY A 472 19.88 -25.39 -14.67
C GLY A 472 18.42 -25.03 -14.93
N LYS A 473 17.50 -25.79 -14.38
CA LYS A 473 16.04 -25.66 -14.53
C LYS A 473 15.36 -24.99 -13.33
N GLU A 474 16.12 -24.78 -12.28
CA GLU A 474 15.64 -24.18 -11.03
C GLU A 474 16.30 -22.85 -10.78
N ILE A 475 15.51 -21.86 -10.35
CA ILE A 475 15.99 -20.59 -9.88
C ILE A 475 15.39 -20.25 -8.53
N THR A 476 16.20 -19.65 -7.66
CA THR A 476 15.78 -19.16 -6.35
C THR A 476 16.17 -17.70 -6.17
N TRP A 477 15.29 -16.95 -5.50
CA TRP A 477 15.57 -15.60 -5.02
C TRP A 477 15.31 -15.53 -3.52
N LYS A 478 16.08 -14.68 -2.85
CA LYS A 478 15.84 -14.25 -1.48
C LYS A 478 15.87 -12.73 -1.44
N ASP A 479 14.81 -12.13 -0.91
CA ASP A 479 14.66 -10.66 -0.84
C ASP A 479 13.74 -10.32 0.35
N ASP A 480 13.52 -9.04 0.61
CA ASP A 480 12.39 -8.57 1.40
C ASP A 480 11.18 -8.21 0.52
N LEU A 481 10.01 -8.00 1.10
CA LEU A 481 8.81 -7.56 0.39
C LEU A 481 8.40 -6.17 0.91
N ASP A 482 9.29 -5.19 0.72
CA ASP A 482 9.08 -3.80 1.09
C ASP A 482 8.29 -3.01 0.04
N PHE A 483 8.26 -3.48 -1.21
CA PHE A 483 7.41 -3.07 -2.33
C PHE A 483 7.04 -4.28 -3.20
N ASP A 484 6.16 -4.10 -4.18
CA ASP A 484 5.77 -5.18 -5.10
C ASP A 484 6.99 -5.71 -5.85
N LYS A 485 7.09 -7.04 -5.99
CA LYS A 485 8.19 -7.71 -6.69
C LYS A 485 7.67 -8.38 -7.95
N ASN A 486 8.44 -8.24 -9.04
CA ASN A 486 8.14 -8.89 -10.31
C ASN A 486 9.31 -9.81 -10.70
N PHE A 487 8.98 -11.03 -11.07
CA PHE A 487 9.93 -12.04 -11.53
C PHE A 487 9.56 -12.48 -12.93
N SER A 488 10.55 -12.63 -13.80
CA SER A 488 10.31 -13.12 -15.16
C SER A 488 11.38 -14.12 -15.58
N LEU A 489 10.96 -15.12 -16.35
CA LEU A 489 11.83 -16.14 -16.95
C LEU A 489 11.56 -16.24 -18.44
N SER A 490 12.61 -16.51 -19.22
CA SER A 490 12.47 -17.08 -20.55
C SER A 490 13.16 -18.45 -20.60
N PHE A 491 12.67 -19.34 -21.47
CA PHE A 491 13.16 -20.69 -21.59
C PHE A 491 13.75 -20.93 -23.00
N TYR A 492 14.61 -21.96 -23.11
CA TYR A 492 15.12 -22.45 -24.41
C TYR A 492 14.06 -23.16 -25.21
#